data_3404fe6a669a29575f8ed01abcb8ea5d
#
_entry.id   3404fe6a669a29575f8ed01abcb8ea5d
#
_cell.length_a   1.000
_cell.length_b   1.000
_cell.length_c   1.000
_cell.angle_alpha   90.00
_cell.angle_beta   90.00
_cell.angle_gamma   90.00
#
_symmetry.space_group_name_H-M   'P 1'
#
loop_
_entity.id
_entity.type
_entity.pdbx_description
1 polymer ?
#
loop_
_entity_poly.entity_id
_entity_poly.type
_entity_poly.pdbx_seq_one_letter_code
_entity_poly.pdbx_strand_id
1 'polypeptide(L)'
;MNRKSNASIVFKLLILAAGLLGQAVSLRHASFMTRAHFLYYTNQSNLWTILLALALLGIELHARRQGRPARPPRWLLVLRFAITTGVLLTFVGFSLLLMPRMLNSPYLRSLPNLLVHNLVPLLAGADYVLFDYGDAKRPRSALPGLLMPLFYGVFAFAVSQKGRLFARNSRFPYFFLDYEANGWFTLGGGKLGVFWWALLIALCVYLLGKGLLTLQCWVAKKTSI
;
A
#
# COMPACT_ATOMS: atom_id res chain seq x y z
N MET A 1 -29.16 -14.17 -3.10
CA MET A 1 -28.15 -13.21 -2.58
C MET A 1 -26.82 -13.97 -2.49
N ASN A 2 -25.81 -13.57 -3.27
CA ASN A 2 -24.60 -14.37 -3.49
C ASN A 2 -23.65 -14.23 -2.28
N ARG A 3 -23.25 -15.36 -1.65
CA ARG A 3 -22.30 -15.42 -0.51
C ARG A 3 -21.02 -14.60 -0.79
N LYS A 4 -20.55 -14.61 -2.03
CA LYS A 4 -19.35 -13.88 -2.48
C LYS A 4 -19.50 -12.35 -2.34
N SER A 5 -20.68 -11.80 -2.64
CA SER A 5 -20.96 -10.36 -2.48
C SER A 5 -20.96 -9.92 -1.00
N ASN A 6 -21.50 -10.75 -0.11
CA ASN A 6 -21.48 -10.44 1.33
C ASN A 6 -20.04 -10.46 1.88
N ALA A 7 -19.25 -11.47 1.50
CA ALA A 7 -17.86 -11.55 1.91
C ALA A 7 -17.03 -10.34 1.42
N SER A 8 -17.24 -9.87 0.17
CA SER A 8 -16.59 -8.67 -0.35
C SER A 8 -16.88 -7.43 0.50
N ILE A 9 -18.15 -7.23 0.88
CA ILE A 9 -18.56 -6.12 1.76
C ILE A 9 -17.86 -6.22 3.13
N VAL A 10 -17.84 -7.43 3.73
CA VAL A 10 -17.18 -7.66 5.02
C VAL A 10 -15.69 -7.32 4.95
N PHE A 11 -14.98 -7.75 3.91
CA PHE A 11 -13.55 -7.41 3.74
C PHE A 11 -13.32 -5.90 3.67
N LYS A 12 -14.15 -5.16 2.93
CA LYS A 12 -14.04 -3.70 2.86
C LYS A 12 -14.32 -3.02 4.18
N LEU A 13 -15.29 -3.51 4.95
CA LEU A 13 -15.56 -3.03 6.31
C LEU A 13 -14.38 -3.32 7.25
N LEU A 14 -13.76 -4.48 7.16
CA LEU A 14 -12.55 -4.81 7.93
C LEU A 14 -11.36 -3.91 7.56
N ILE A 15 -11.15 -3.64 6.26
CA ILE A 15 -10.12 -2.71 5.80
C ILE A 15 -10.36 -1.30 6.34
N LEU A 16 -11.62 -0.83 6.29
CA LEU A 16 -12.00 0.48 6.84
C LEU A 16 -11.77 0.54 8.36
N ALA A 17 -12.25 -0.44 9.10
CA ALA A 17 -12.10 -0.48 10.56
C ALA A 17 -10.62 -0.54 10.97
N ALA A 18 -9.84 -1.47 10.39
CA ALA A 18 -8.42 -1.61 10.70
C ALA A 18 -7.60 -0.39 10.26
N GLY A 19 -7.91 0.16 9.07
CA GLY A 19 -7.22 1.33 8.53
C GLY A 19 -7.48 2.59 9.34
N LEU A 20 -8.74 2.90 9.64
CA LEU A 20 -9.11 4.08 10.44
C LEU A 20 -8.55 3.97 11.87
N LEU A 21 -8.67 2.79 12.50
CA LEU A 21 -8.09 2.55 13.82
C LEU A 21 -6.56 2.70 13.77
N GLY A 22 -5.89 2.12 12.77
CA GLY A 22 -4.45 2.22 12.59
C GLY A 22 -3.98 3.66 12.45
N GLN A 23 -4.65 4.48 11.63
CA GLN A 23 -4.36 5.91 11.48
C GLN A 23 -4.60 6.67 12.79
N ALA A 24 -5.74 6.44 13.46
CA ALA A 24 -6.10 7.13 14.70
C ALA A 24 -5.10 6.83 15.84
N VAL A 25 -4.74 5.55 16.01
CA VAL A 25 -3.77 5.14 17.05
C VAL A 25 -2.37 5.64 16.72
N SER A 26 -1.95 5.58 15.44
CA SER A 26 -0.67 6.15 14.99
C SER A 26 -0.57 7.64 15.26
N LEU A 27 -1.63 8.41 15.03
CA LEU A 27 -1.69 9.84 15.32
C LEU A 27 -1.60 10.17 16.81
N ARG A 28 -2.24 9.35 17.67
CA ARG A 28 -2.20 9.55 19.13
C ARG A 28 -0.84 9.26 19.75
N HIS A 29 -0.11 8.27 19.26
CA HIS A 29 1.22 7.91 19.76
C HIS A 29 2.33 8.84 19.28
N ALA A 30 2.05 9.72 18.34
CA ALA A 30 3.01 10.56 17.67
C ALA A 30 2.93 12.01 18.14
N SER A 31 3.16 12.29 19.42
CA SER A 31 3.19 13.68 19.95
C SER A 31 4.19 14.59 19.19
N PHE A 32 5.24 14.03 18.62
CA PHE A 32 6.19 14.75 17.74
C PHE A 32 5.89 14.54 16.24
N MET A 33 5.19 13.44 15.84
CA MET A 33 5.00 13.05 14.45
C MET A 33 3.67 13.51 13.83
N THR A 34 2.81 14.21 14.55
CA THR A 34 1.51 14.64 14.02
C THR A 34 1.63 15.45 12.73
N ARG A 35 2.61 16.35 12.63
CA ARG A 35 2.86 17.15 11.43
C ARG A 35 3.51 16.35 10.30
N ALA A 36 4.30 15.33 10.63
CA ALA A 36 5.00 14.47 9.66
C ALA A 36 4.25 13.18 9.34
N HIS A 37 3.13 12.87 10.00
CA HIS A 37 2.42 11.59 9.87
C HIS A 37 2.14 11.21 8.41
N PHE A 38 1.50 12.12 7.67
CA PHE A 38 1.19 11.89 6.26
C PHE A 38 2.35 12.16 5.29
N LEU A 39 3.53 12.50 5.80
CA LEU A 39 4.73 12.58 4.98
C LEU A 39 5.35 11.19 4.72
N TYR A 40 4.98 10.15 5.50
CA TYR A 40 5.49 8.79 5.31
C TYR A 40 4.63 7.97 4.36
N TYR A 41 5.29 7.16 3.53
CA TYR A 41 4.65 6.27 2.55
C TYR A 41 3.61 5.34 3.18
N THR A 42 3.93 4.74 4.32
CA THR A 42 3.02 3.86 5.06
C THR A 42 1.67 4.51 5.32
N ASN A 43 1.68 5.74 5.83
CA ASN A 43 0.43 6.41 6.19
C ASN A 43 -0.34 6.89 4.96
N GLN A 44 0.35 7.32 3.91
CA GLN A 44 -0.28 7.67 2.63
C GLN A 44 -0.90 6.45 1.96
N SER A 45 -0.17 5.33 1.84
CA SER A 45 -0.68 4.12 1.20
C SER A 45 -1.88 3.53 1.93
N ASN A 46 -1.87 3.54 3.27
CA ASN A 46 -3.02 3.15 4.09
C ASN A 46 -4.21 4.09 3.89
N LEU A 47 -4.00 5.41 3.84
CA LEU A 47 -5.07 6.39 3.57
C LEU A 47 -5.72 6.14 2.21
N TRP A 48 -4.92 5.95 1.15
CA TRP A 48 -5.44 5.63 -0.18
C TRP A 48 -6.21 4.30 -0.20
N THR A 49 -5.76 3.31 0.59
CA THR A 49 -6.46 2.03 0.74
C THR A 49 -7.82 2.21 1.43
N ILE A 50 -7.91 3.03 2.46
CA ILE A 50 -9.17 3.39 3.15
C ILE A 50 -10.14 4.06 2.15
N LEU A 51 -9.67 5.09 1.42
CA LEU A 51 -10.50 5.81 0.44
C LEU A 51 -10.99 4.91 -0.68
N LEU A 52 -10.13 4.03 -1.18
CA LEU A 52 -10.48 3.04 -2.18
C LEU A 52 -11.54 2.04 -1.67
N ALA A 53 -11.34 1.50 -0.46
CA ALA A 53 -12.29 0.57 0.15
C ALA A 53 -13.66 1.22 0.34
N LEU A 54 -13.70 2.50 0.77
CA LEU A 54 -14.93 3.28 0.90
C LEU A 54 -15.64 3.47 -0.45
N ALA A 55 -14.90 3.85 -1.50
CA ALA A 55 -15.46 4.04 -2.83
C ALA A 55 -16.04 2.74 -3.41
N LEU A 56 -15.30 1.63 -3.30
CA LEU A 56 -15.76 0.31 -3.79
C LEU A 56 -16.94 -0.21 -2.97
N LEU A 57 -16.93 -0.02 -1.65
CA LEU A 57 -18.06 -0.36 -0.78
C LEU A 57 -19.32 0.40 -1.18
N GLY A 58 -19.20 1.71 -1.45
CA GLY A 58 -20.31 2.53 -1.93
C GLY A 58 -20.90 2.02 -3.24
N ILE A 59 -20.04 1.66 -4.21
CA ILE A 59 -20.48 1.09 -5.50
C ILE A 59 -21.18 -0.27 -5.29
N GLU A 60 -20.64 -1.14 -4.42
CA GLU A 60 -21.24 -2.45 -4.15
C GLU A 60 -22.58 -2.34 -3.44
N LEU A 61 -22.71 -1.46 -2.44
CA LEU A 61 -23.98 -1.23 -1.73
C LEU A 61 -25.03 -0.61 -2.64
N HIS A 62 -24.64 0.34 -3.49
CA HIS A 62 -25.57 0.94 -4.47
C HIS A 62 -26.08 -0.09 -5.49
N ALA A 63 -25.16 -0.89 -6.07
CA ALA A 63 -25.52 -1.95 -7.01
C ALA A 63 -26.43 -3.00 -6.35
N ARG A 64 -26.16 -3.35 -5.09
CA ARG A 64 -26.98 -4.28 -4.30
C ARG A 64 -28.41 -3.77 -4.11
N ARG A 65 -28.58 -2.47 -3.78
CA ARG A 65 -29.92 -1.86 -3.66
C ARG A 65 -30.72 -1.92 -4.95
N GLN A 66 -30.02 -1.94 -6.09
CA GLN A 66 -30.63 -2.02 -7.42
C GLN A 66 -30.77 -3.46 -7.96
N GLY A 67 -30.43 -4.48 -7.16
CA GLY A 67 -30.51 -5.89 -7.58
C GLY A 67 -29.55 -6.28 -8.72
N ARG A 68 -28.50 -5.47 -8.98
CA ARG A 68 -27.55 -5.67 -10.09
C ARG A 68 -26.12 -5.93 -9.60
N PRO A 69 -25.24 -6.53 -10.43
CA PRO A 69 -23.84 -6.69 -10.08
C PRO A 69 -23.11 -5.34 -10.04
N ALA A 70 -22.19 -5.19 -9.11
CA ALA A 70 -21.32 -4.00 -9.01
C ALA A 70 -20.41 -3.91 -10.24
N ARG A 71 -20.35 -2.72 -10.86
CA ARG A 71 -19.57 -2.44 -12.08
C ARG A 71 -18.71 -1.18 -11.90
N PRO A 72 -17.59 -1.25 -11.15
CA PRO A 72 -16.69 -0.11 -11.05
C PRO A 72 -16.15 0.29 -12.44
N PRO A 73 -15.88 1.59 -12.67
CA PRO A 73 -15.27 2.04 -13.92
C PRO A 73 -13.83 1.53 -14.04
N ARG A 74 -13.34 1.38 -15.28
CA ARG A 74 -12.03 0.78 -15.55
C ARG A 74 -10.87 1.53 -14.87
N TRP A 75 -10.90 2.85 -14.86
CA TRP A 75 -9.87 3.66 -14.20
C TRP A 75 -9.77 3.35 -12.70
N LEU A 76 -10.92 3.15 -12.02
CA LEU A 76 -10.94 2.80 -10.59
C LEU A 76 -10.36 1.40 -10.33
N LEU A 77 -10.53 0.47 -11.27
CA LEU A 77 -9.93 -0.87 -11.16
C LEU A 77 -8.42 -0.86 -11.40
N VAL A 78 -7.93 -0.01 -12.30
CA VAL A 78 -6.48 0.24 -12.46
C VAL A 78 -5.92 0.88 -11.18
N LEU A 79 -6.64 1.85 -10.62
CA LEU A 79 -6.26 2.50 -9.36
C LEU A 79 -6.32 1.52 -8.18
N ARG A 80 -7.33 0.63 -8.14
CA ARG A 80 -7.40 -0.47 -7.16
C ARG A 80 -6.14 -1.33 -7.21
N PHE A 81 -5.71 -1.73 -8.41
CA PHE A 81 -4.48 -2.51 -8.56
C PHE A 81 -3.25 -1.74 -8.07
N ALA A 82 -3.10 -0.48 -8.48
CA ALA A 82 -1.97 0.37 -8.09
C ALA A 82 -1.91 0.57 -6.56
N ILE A 83 -3.03 0.90 -5.92
CA ILE A 83 -3.11 1.13 -4.47
C ILE A 83 -2.86 -0.18 -3.71
N THR A 84 -3.45 -1.31 -4.15
CA THR A 84 -3.24 -2.60 -3.49
C THR A 84 -1.77 -3.03 -3.58
N THR A 85 -1.14 -2.90 -4.75
CA THR A 85 0.29 -3.20 -4.92
C THR A 85 1.14 -2.26 -4.04
N GLY A 86 0.77 -0.97 -4.00
CA GLY A 86 1.44 0.04 -3.19
C GLY A 86 1.36 -0.25 -1.68
N VAL A 87 0.20 -0.62 -1.16
CA VAL A 87 0.08 -0.94 0.28
C VAL A 87 0.76 -2.28 0.63
N LEU A 88 0.82 -3.23 -0.29
CA LEU A 88 1.62 -4.45 -0.12
C LEU A 88 3.13 -4.15 -0.10
N LEU A 89 3.60 -3.15 -0.84
CA LEU A 89 4.98 -2.65 -0.70
C LEU A 89 5.25 -2.16 0.73
N THR A 90 4.26 -1.57 1.40
CA THR A 90 4.39 -1.18 2.82
C THR A 90 4.69 -2.40 3.71
N PHE A 91 3.97 -3.51 3.52
CA PHE A 91 4.21 -4.76 4.25
C PHE A 91 5.60 -5.33 3.96
N VAL A 92 5.93 -5.52 2.68
CA VAL A 92 7.22 -6.13 2.25
C VAL A 92 8.40 -5.23 2.60
N GLY A 93 8.29 -3.93 2.29
CA GLY A 93 9.36 -2.95 2.57
C GLY A 93 9.62 -2.79 4.06
N PHE A 94 8.56 -2.76 4.89
CA PHE A 94 8.73 -2.75 6.33
C PHE A 94 9.41 -4.03 6.82
N SER A 95 8.91 -5.19 6.42
CA SER A 95 9.41 -6.49 6.89
C SER A 95 10.86 -6.75 6.49
N LEU A 96 11.26 -6.37 5.27
CA LEU A 96 12.60 -6.66 4.75
C LEU A 96 13.63 -5.56 5.02
N LEU A 97 13.23 -4.29 5.00
CA LEU A 97 14.17 -3.16 5.06
C LEU A 97 14.18 -2.46 6.42
N LEU A 98 13.01 -2.30 7.07
CA LEU A 98 12.89 -1.51 8.29
C LEU A 98 12.91 -2.37 9.55
N MET A 99 12.15 -3.46 9.59
CA MET A 99 12.04 -4.34 10.74
C MET A 99 13.42 -4.88 11.22
N PRO A 100 14.35 -5.33 10.35
CA PRO A 100 15.66 -5.81 10.80
C PRO A 100 16.49 -4.75 11.52
N ARG A 101 16.25 -3.46 11.26
CA ARG A 101 16.92 -2.34 11.93
C ARG A 101 16.24 -1.91 13.23
N MET A 102 15.13 -2.54 13.58
CA MET A 102 14.28 -2.17 14.70
C MET A 102 13.96 -3.34 15.62
N LEU A 103 14.74 -4.44 15.58
CA LEU A 103 14.44 -5.70 16.30
C LEU A 103 14.23 -5.51 17.81
N ASN A 104 14.92 -4.55 18.41
CA ASN A 104 14.80 -4.23 19.85
C ASN A 104 13.77 -3.11 20.14
N SER A 105 13.06 -2.62 19.12
CA SER A 105 12.07 -1.53 19.30
C SER A 105 10.75 -2.06 19.81
N PRO A 106 10.18 -1.50 20.90
CA PRO A 106 8.83 -1.81 21.35
C PRO A 106 7.76 -1.56 20.28
N TYR A 107 8.08 -0.70 19.30
CA TYR A 107 7.20 -0.38 18.18
C TYR A 107 6.78 -1.63 17.39
N LEU A 108 7.66 -2.63 17.24
CA LEU A 108 7.34 -3.85 16.50
C LEU A 108 6.13 -4.61 17.04
N ARG A 109 5.88 -4.51 18.35
CA ARG A 109 4.73 -5.15 19.04
C ARG A 109 3.56 -4.20 19.23
N SER A 110 3.66 -2.97 18.74
CA SER A 110 2.60 -1.97 18.94
C SER A 110 1.41 -2.22 18.02
N LEU A 111 0.22 -1.85 18.50
CA LEU A 111 -1.01 -1.93 17.72
C LEU A 111 -0.94 -1.12 16.40
N PRO A 112 -0.40 0.13 16.36
CA PRO A 112 -0.22 0.85 15.11
C PRO A 112 0.58 0.05 14.08
N ASN A 113 1.72 -0.52 14.51
CA ASN A 113 2.57 -1.31 13.60
C ASN A 113 1.83 -2.52 13.03
N LEU A 114 1.13 -3.28 13.89
CA LEU A 114 0.34 -4.43 13.46
C LEU A 114 -0.73 -4.04 12.43
N LEU A 115 -1.43 -2.94 12.67
CA LEU A 115 -2.51 -2.50 11.78
C LEU A 115 -2.00 -1.99 10.43
N VAL A 116 -1.07 -1.00 10.44
CA VAL A 116 -0.70 -0.28 9.20
C VAL A 116 0.36 -0.99 8.37
N HIS A 117 1.21 -1.83 8.95
CA HIS A 117 2.24 -2.56 8.21
C HIS A 117 1.87 -4.01 7.91
N ASN A 118 0.88 -4.60 8.61
CA ASN A 118 0.53 -6.01 8.43
C ASN A 118 -0.94 -6.18 8.04
N LEU A 119 -1.89 -5.83 8.93
CA LEU A 119 -3.29 -6.23 8.76
C LEU A 119 -3.93 -5.56 7.53
N VAL A 120 -3.83 -4.23 7.40
CA VAL A 120 -4.44 -3.51 6.26
C VAL A 120 -3.84 -3.94 4.92
N PRO A 121 -2.49 -4.02 4.74
CA PRO A 121 -1.92 -4.55 3.50
C PRO A 121 -2.39 -5.95 3.13
N LEU A 122 -2.41 -6.87 4.10
CA LEU A 122 -2.83 -8.26 3.85
C LEU A 122 -4.32 -8.37 3.53
N LEU A 123 -5.19 -7.62 4.23
CA LEU A 123 -6.62 -7.56 3.92
C LEU A 123 -6.86 -6.97 2.53
N ALA A 124 -6.15 -5.91 2.14
CA ALA A 124 -6.28 -5.30 0.82
C ALA A 124 -5.82 -6.26 -0.30
N GLY A 125 -4.71 -6.98 -0.09
CA GLY A 125 -4.23 -8.01 -1.00
C GLY A 125 -5.23 -9.16 -1.15
N ALA A 126 -5.79 -9.64 -0.05
CA ALA A 126 -6.81 -10.69 -0.03
C ALA A 126 -8.12 -10.22 -0.71
N ASP A 127 -8.60 -9.00 -0.42
CA ASP A 127 -9.76 -8.41 -1.11
C ASP A 127 -9.53 -8.35 -2.62
N TYR A 128 -8.34 -7.95 -3.07
CA TYR A 128 -8.00 -7.87 -4.48
C TYR A 128 -8.06 -9.24 -5.16
N VAL A 129 -7.49 -10.28 -4.53
CA VAL A 129 -7.39 -11.63 -5.08
C VAL A 129 -8.74 -12.36 -5.09
N LEU A 130 -9.52 -12.22 -4.00
CA LEU A 130 -10.74 -13.00 -3.80
C LEU A 130 -11.97 -12.40 -4.51
N PHE A 131 -12.03 -11.05 -4.65
CA PHE A 131 -13.21 -10.36 -5.17
C PHE A 131 -12.90 -9.59 -6.46
N ASP A 132 -13.16 -10.26 -7.57
CA ASP A 132 -12.95 -9.74 -8.93
C ASP A 132 -14.24 -9.12 -9.49
N TYR A 133 -14.07 -8.14 -10.38
CA TYR A 133 -15.16 -7.46 -11.10
C TYR A 133 -15.23 -7.89 -12.59
N GLY A 134 -14.61 -9.00 -12.95
CA GLY A 134 -14.62 -9.62 -14.28
C GLY A 134 -13.32 -9.47 -15.07
N ASP A 135 -13.00 -10.48 -15.87
CA ASP A 135 -11.73 -10.65 -16.58
C ASP A 135 -11.38 -9.49 -17.53
N ALA A 136 -12.36 -8.98 -18.27
CA ALA A 136 -12.16 -7.90 -19.24
C ALA A 136 -11.69 -6.58 -18.62
N LYS A 137 -11.79 -6.45 -17.30
CA LYS A 137 -11.46 -5.22 -16.56
C LYS A 137 -10.13 -5.30 -15.80
N ARG A 138 -9.48 -6.46 -15.77
CA ARG A 138 -8.18 -6.62 -15.10
C ARG A 138 -7.08 -5.84 -15.83
N PRO A 139 -6.12 -5.25 -15.10
CA PRO A 139 -4.91 -4.73 -15.73
C PRO A 139 -4.18 -5.83 -16.51
N ARG A 140 -3.79 -5.55 -17.75
CA ARG A 140 -3.04 -6.47 -18.60
C ARG A 140 -1.55 -6.53 -18.25
N SER A 141 -1.07 -5.59 -17.46
CA SER A 141 0.33 -5.42 -17.07
C SER A 141 0.44 -5.11 -15.58
N ALA A 142 1.57 -5.43 -14.96
CA ALA A 142 1.90 -5.04 -13.60
C ALA A 142 2.42 -3.60 -13.47
N LEU A 143 2.69 -2.91 -14.59
CA LEU A 143 3.23 -1.54 -14.60
C LEU A 143 2.41 -0.51 -13.81
N PRO A 144 1.06 -0.53 -13.82
CA PRO A 144 0.29 0.40 -12.99
C PRO A 144 0.59 0.30 -11.49
N GLY A 145 1.13 -0.83 -11.00
CA GLY A 145 1.58 -0.97 -9.62
C GLY A 145 2.67 0.02 -9.23
N LEU A 146 3.46 0.51 -10.20
CA LEU A 146 4.53 1.49 -9.96
C LEU A 146 4.00 2.90 -9.67
N LEU A 147 2.73 3.20 -9.96
CA LEU A 147 2.17 4.56 -9.80
C LEU A 147 2.32 5.09 -8.37
N MET A 148 2.00 4.28 -7.36
CA MET A 148 2.05 4.72 -5.96
C MET A 148 3.48 5.01 -5.48
N PRO A 149 4.48 4.12 -5.64
CA PRO A 149 5.84 4.40 -5.23
C PRO A 149 6.50 5.50 -6.05
N LEU A 150 6.19 5.66 -7.35
CA LEU A 150 6.67 6.77 -8.18
C LEU A 150 6.12 8.11 -7.69
N PHE A 151 4.81 8.20 -7.48
CA PHE A 151 4.17 9.39 -6.91
C PHE A 151 4.81 9.77 -5.57
N TYR A 152 4.99 8.77 -4.70
CA TYR A 152 5.62 9.01 -3.41
C TYR A 152 7.08 9.41 -3.53
N GLY A 153 7.85 8.82 -4.44
CA GLY A 153 9.26 9.19 -4.68
C GLY A 153 9.41 10.66 -5.05
N VAL A 154 8.59 11.13 -6.00
CA VAL A 154 8.54 12.55 -6.38
C VAL A 154 8.11 13.43 -5.19
N PHE A 155 7.07 13.04 -4.47
CA PHE A 155 6.60 13.75 -3.28
C PHE A 155 7.68 13.84 -2.20
N ALA A 156 8.34 12.72 -1.84
CA ALA A 156 9.38 12.68 -0.82
C ALA A 156 10.59 13.54 -1.20
N PHE A 157 10.98 13.52 -2.48
CA PHE A 157 12.01 14.38 -3.00
C PHE A 157 11.63 15.87 -2.86
N ALA A 158 10.43 16.27 -3.28
CA ALA A 158 9.96 17.64 -3.15
C ALA A 158 9.89 18.12 -1.70
N VAL A 159 9.46 17.24 -0.76
CA VAL A 159 9.44 17.53 0.66
C VAL A 159 10.85 17.67 1.23
N SER A 160 11.81 16.85 0.81
CA SER A 160 13.20 16.92 1.28
C SER A 160 13.88 18.27 0.97
N GLN A 161 13.42 18.96 -0.09
CA GLN A 161 13.93 20.31 -0.43
C GLN A 161 13.46 21.39 0.56
N LYS A 162 12.40 21.13 1.33
CA LYS A 162 11.85 22.08 2.34
C LYS A 162 12.52 21.99 3.71
N GLY A 163 13.49 21.08 3.89
CA GLY A 163 14.24 20.93 5.13
C GLY A 163 14.01 19.62 5.88
N ARG A 164 14.33 19.62 7.17
CA ARG A 164 14.34 18.43 8.04
C ARG A 164 12.97 18.22 8.70
N LEU A 165 12.03 17.61 7.97
CA LEU A 165 10.64 17.46 8.38
C LEU A 165 10.30 16.05 8.91
N PHE A 166 11.23 15.10 8.81
CA PHE A 166 11.03 13.73 9.25
C PHE A 166 11.60 13.46 10.64
N ALA A 167 11.29 12.28 11.20
CA ALA A 167 11.79 11.87 12.49
C ALA A 167 13.33 11.95 12.59
N ARG A 168 13.86 12.17 13.80
CA ARG A 168 15.29 12.38 14.07
C ARG A 168 15.89 13.57 13.33
N ASN A 169 15.07 14.58 13.03
CA ASN A 169 15.50 15.79 12.32
C ASN A 169 16.11 15.48 10.94
N SER A 170 15.57 14.45 10.25
CA SER A 170 16.02 14.00 8.93
C SER A 170 15.34 14.80 7.81
N ARG A 171 16.05 14.99 6.70
CA ARG A 171 15.48 15.48 5.44
C ARG A 171 14.77 14.39 4.64
N PHE A 172 15.02 13.11 4.95
CA PHE A 172 14.53 11.96 4.20
C PHE A 172 13.68 11.05 5.09
N PRO A 173 12.57 10.50 4.56
CA PRO A 173 11.71 9.59 5.32
C PRO A 173 12.35 8.23 5.59
N TYR A 174 13.22 7.80 4.68
CA TYR A 174 13.86 6.50 4.71
C TYR A 174 15.32 6.59 4.31
N PHE A 175 16.17 5.73 4.89
CA PHE A 175 17.61 5.70 4.62
C PHE A 175 17.96 5.48 3.14
N PHE A 176 17.14 4.72 2.42
CA PHE A 176 17.35 4.41 1.02
C PHE A 176 16.97 5.56 0.06
N LEU A 177 16.35 6.63 0.55
CA LEU A 177 16.07 7.86 -0.19
C LEU A 177 17.05 8.97 0.14
N ASP A 178 17.98 8.74 1.08
CA ASP A 178 18.97 9.73 1.51
C ASP A 178 20.13 9.80 0.52
N TYR A 179 20.01 10.70 -0.46
CA TYR A 179 21.04 10.92 -1.46
C TYR A 179 22.26 11.69 -0.91
N GLU A 180 22.13 12.39 0.23
CA GLU A 180 23.25 13.07 0.89
C GLU A 180 24.20 12.05 1.53
N ALA A 181 23.65 11.02 2.17
CA ALA A 181 24.44 9.95 2.80
C ALA A 181 24.90 8.87 1.81
N ASN A 182 24.09 8.51 0.83
CA ASN A 182 24.33 7.37 -0.07
C ASN A 182 24.79 7.78 -1.49
N GLY A 183 24.67 9.04 -1.88
CA GLY A 183 24.82 9.47 -3.25
C GLY A 183 23.69 8.98 -4.18
N TRP A 184 23.73 9.43 -5.44
CA TRP A 184 22.73 9.00 -6.44
C TRP A 184 23.07 7.65 -7.06
N PHE A 185 24.31 7.48 -7.54
CA PHE A 185 24.76 6.32 -8.32
C PHE A 185 25.83 5.50 -7.64
N THR A 186 26.12 5.75 -6.37
CA THR A 186 27.12 5.03 -5.60
C THR A 186 26.87 3.53 -5.60
N LEU A 187 27.90 2.75 -5.91
CA LEU A 187 27.87 1.28 -5.86
C LEU A 187 29.21 0.81 -5.25
N GLY A 188 29.19 0.39 -4.00
CA GLY A 188 30.39 -0.07 -3.28
C GLY A 188 30.63 0.65 -1.95
N GLY A 189 31.71 0.28 -1.24
CA GLY A 189 32.01 0.84 0.10
C GLY A 189 30.90 0.65 1.13
N GLY A 190 30.11 -0.41 1.03
CA GLY A 190 28.96 -0.66 1.90
C GLY A 190 27.76 0.26 1.66
N LYS A 191 27.77 1.08 0.60
CA LYS A 191 26.70 2.00 0.25
C LYS A 191 26.08 1.63 -1.09
N LEU A 192 24.75 1.85 -1.18
CA LEU A 192 23.97 1.71 -2.39
C LEU A 192 23.23 3.03 -2.63
N GLY A 193 23.48 3.68 -3.78
CA GLY A 193 22.91 4.95 -4.15
C GLY A 193 21.39 4.88 -4.38
N VAL A 194 20.73 6.03 -4.25
CA VAL A 194 19.26 6.15 -4.34
C VAL A 194 18.70 5.60 -5.65
N PHE A 195 19.41 5.77 -6.77
CA PHE A 195 19.00 5.22 -8.07
C PHE A 195 18.86 3.68 -8.05
N TRP A 196 19.82 2.99 -7.45
CA TRP A 196 19.79 1.53 -7.36
C TRP A 196 18.71 1.04 -6.42
N TRP A 197 18.48 1.74 -5.31
CA TRP A 197 17.35 1.47 -4.43
C TRP A 197 16.01 1.64 -5.15
N ALA A 198 15.86 2.70 -5.96
CA ALA A 198 14.66 2.93 -6.75
C ALA A 198 14.40 1.78 -7.74
N LEU A 199 15.45 1.27 -8.41
CA LEU A 199 15.34 0.11 -9.31
C LEU A 199 14.92 -1.17 -8.56
N LEU A 200 15.54 -1.44 -7.40
CA LEU A 200 15.18 -2.61 -6.57
C LEU A 200 13.73 -2.54 -6.09
N ILE A 201 13.29 -1.36 -5.64
CA ILE A 201 11.91 -1.14 -5.21
C ILE A 201 10.96 -1.30 -6.39
N ALA A 202 11.28 -0.74 -7.56
CA ALA A 202 10.49 -0.88 -8.77
C ALA A 202 10.35 -2.35 -9.20
N LEU A 203 11.43 -3.11 -9.17
CA LEU A 203 11.41 -4.55 -9.45
C LEU A 203 10.54 -5.30 -8.44
N CYS A 204 10.71 -5.02 -7.14
CA CYS A 204 9.89 -5.62 -6.08
C CYS A 204 8.39 -5.36 -6.31
N VAL A 205 8.01 -4.11 -6.59
CA VAL A 205 6.62 -3.71 -6.87
C VAL A 205 6.09 -4.39 -8.13
N TYR A 206 6.89 -4.49 -9.17
CA TYR A 206 6.52 -5.19 -10.41
C TYR A 206 6.24 -6.68 -10.14
N LEU A 207 7.11 -7.34 -9.37
CA LEU A 207 6.94 -8.75 -8.99
C LEU A 207 5.71 -8.96 -8.08
N LEU A 208 5.48 -8.07 -7.11
CA LEU A 208 4.25 -8.08 -6.29
C LEU A 208 3.01 -7.94 -7.16
N GLY A 209 3.01 -7.01 -8.11
CA GLY A 209 1.91 -6.82 -9.05
C GLY A 209 1.67 -8.05 -9.93
N LYS A 210 2.72 -8.68 -10.46
CA LYS A 210 2.63 -9.95 -11.21
C LYS A 210 2.05 -11.06 -10.35
N GLY A 211 2.51 -11.19 -9.10
CA GLY A 211 1.98 -12.14 -8.14
C GLY A 211 0.48 -11.95 -7.88
N LEU A 212 0.04 -10.71 -7.63
CA LEU A 212 -1.38 -10.38 -7.44
C LEU A 212 -2.23 -10.78 -8.64
N LEU A 213 -1.81 -10.42 -9.86
CA LEU A 213 -2.54 -10.76 -11.09
C LEU A 213 -2.62 -12.26 -11.30
N THR A 214 -1.52 -12.98 -11.07
CA THR A 214 -1.48 -14.45 -11.18
C THR A 214 -2.40 -15.12 -10.18
N LEU A 215 -2.35 -14.71 -8.90
CA LEU A 215 -3.20 -15.25 -7.84
C LEU A 215 -4.68 -14.98 -8.13
N GLN A 216 -5.02 -13.75 -8.55
CA GLN A 216 -6.39 -13.38 -8.89
C GLN A 216 -6.91 -14.26 -10.06
N CYS A 217 -6.10 -14.44 -11.12
CA CYS A 217 -6.47 -15.32 -12.24
C CYS A 217 -6.68 -16.77 -11.79
N TRP A 218 -5.81 -17.29 -10.94
CA TRP A 218 -5.91 -18.66 -10.43
C TRP A 218 -7.18 -18.86 -9.57
N VAL A 219 -7.47 -17.93 -8.65
CA VAL A 219 -8.69 -17.96 -7.82
C VAL A 219 -9.94 -17.87 -8.69
N ALA A 220 -9.97 -16.97 -9.68
CA ALA A 220 -11.11 -16.81 -10.57
C ALA A 220 -11.41 -18.08 -11.36
N LYS A 221 -10.39 -18.77 -11.89
CA LYS A 221 -10.57 -20.06 -12.58
C LYS A 221 -11.17 -21.12 -11.67
N LYS A 222 -10.72 -21.22 -10.40
CA LYS A 222 -11.26 -22.20 -9.43
C LYS A 222 -12.69 -21.92 -8.99
N THR A 223 -13.13 -20.67 -9.02
CA THR A 223 -14.48 -20.27 -8.58
C THR A 223 -15.50 -20.21 -9.73
N SER A 224 -15.07 -20.43 -10.97
CA SER A 224 -15.93 -20.50 -12.17
C SER A 224 -16.31 -21.93 -12.54
N ILE A 225 -15.76 -22.93 -11.83
CA ILE A 225 -16.12 -24.35 -11.87
C ILE A 225 -17.11 -24.64 -10.76
#